data_e698f743028fb32f790cda16f372fd71
#
_entry.id   e698f743028fb32f790cda16f372fd71
#
_cell.length_a   1.000
_cell.length_b   1.000
_cell.length_c   1.000
_cell.angle_alpha   90.00
_cell.angle_beta   90.00
_cell.angle_gamma   90.00
#
_symmetry.space_group_name_H-M   'P 1'
#
loop_
_entity.id
_entity.type
_entity.pdbx_description
1 polymer ?
#
loop_
_entity_poly.entity_id
_entity_poly.type
_entity_poly.pdbx_seq_one_letter_code
_entity_poly.pdbx_strand_id
1 'polypeptide(L)'
;MKQLCNNAVLCKGKYRIEKVLGQGGFGITYKAIMKETVSGSLGNMEVDVPVAIKEFFMKDTCEREEGTGKITVPSQESRALVELYRKKFVKEAKNLAQMNHPHIVKVVDGFEENDTVYYVMQYLSGGSLSDYVKLHGALDEAIAIKYIQQIGSALEYMHQKHICHYDVKPSNILLDDKGGAILIDFGISKGYTEEGHQTSSTPVGISAGYAPLEQYQQSLQDFSPATDVYGLAATLYFLVTGKVPAEASIVLNDGIGRKSDGISAKLWRSVERGMCPRKNDRFQNISDFIGSISVGETTIVSKKTFVNEFEAPIASSTTNASAGKGKGKWARTIFMSLLTISMLLSLIKVGYVKVHQHIVINELVDNMVKVKGGTVDGVTFSDFYIGKYEITNEEYDAVMDERPVYRLIFAQMGGVEAYINKHRIKNEAAMGKKHHPKIVSRKQVLEFLERLNEKTGKQYRLPTDLEWEVAAKGGICGHGYKYSGGNDILGVANFYNGKKTNLEDVGQKRPNELGLYDMTGNVDELCDNACIDINDKRWSVRGGCCLDEASESFITSKKPLGTNCLVGFRLALGNSNI
;
A
#
# COMPACT_ATOMS: atom_id res chain seq x y z
N MET A 1 -8.72 0.08 -24.56
CA MET A 1 -8.46 -1.05 -23.59
C MET A 1 -7.10 -0.86 -22.95
N LYS A 2 -6.94 -1.10 -21.63
CA LYS A 2 -5.62 -0.95 -20.97
C LYS A 2 -4.70 -2.18 -21.14
N GLN A 3 -5.26 -3.35 -21.42
CA GLN A 3 -4.55 -4.65 -21.50
C GLN A 3 -4.41 -5.12 -22.95
N LEU A 4 -3.40 -5.96 -23.22
CA LEU A 4 -3.29 -6.66 -24.49
C LEU A 4 -4.46 -7.66 -24.65
N CYS A 5 -4.95 -7.79 -25.88
CA CYS A 5 -6.02 -8.75 -26.20
C CYS A 5 -5.51 -10.19 -26.10
N ASN A 6 -6.41 -11.12 -25.82
CA ASN A 6 -6.12 -12.55 -25.98
C ASN A 6 -5.68 -12.83 -27.43
N ASN A 7 -4.71 -13.70 -27.60
CA ASN A 7 -4.03 -14.04 -28.85
C ASN A 7 -3.18 -12.91 -29.44
N ALA A 8 -2.96 -11.77 -28.74
CA ALA A 8 -1.96 -10.81 -29.14
C ALA A 8 -0.59 -11.49 -29.24
N VAL A 9 0.16 -11.10 -30.25
CA VAL A 9 1.45 -11.70 -30.59
C VAL A 9 2.55 -10.69 -30.33
N LEU A 10 3.60 -11.11 -29.64
CA LEU A 10 4.75 -10.28 -29.29
C LEU A 10 6.04 -10.90 -29.81
N CYS A 11 7.08 -10.05 -29.95
CA CYS A 11 8.43 -10.45 -30.37
C CYS A 11 8.42 -11.26 -31.68
N LYS A 12 7.79 -10.70 -32.73
CA LYS A 12 7.69 -11.30 -34.09
C LYS A 12 7.12 -12.72 -34.11
N GLY A 13 6.17 -13.02 -33.24
CA GLY A 13 5.52 -14.33 -33.20
C GLY A 13 6.08 -15.30 -32.16
N LYS A 14 7.13 -14.93 -31.44
CA LYS A 14 7.74 -15.79 -30.41
C LYS A 14 6.80 -16.03 -29.22
N TYR A 15 5.99 -15.02 -28.83
CA TYR A 15 5.07 -15.11 -27.71
C TYR A 15 3.64 -14.83 -28.15
N ARG A 16 2.69 -15.65 -27.68
CA ARG A 16 1.25 -15.47 -27.88
C ARG A 16 0.55 -15.36 -26.52
N ILE A 17 -0.08 -14.22 -26.27
CA ILE A 17 -0.80 -13.93 -25.02
C ILE A 17 -2.03 -14.84 -24.91
N GLU A 18 -2.18 -15.52 -23.76
CA GLU A 18 -3.39 -16.31 -23.48
C GLU A 18 -4.38 -15.52 -22.63
N LYS A 19 -3.93 -14.98 -21.50
CA LYS A 19 -4.80 -14.24 -20.57
C LYS A 19 -3.97 -13.35 -19.64
N VAL A 20 -4.63 -12.38 -19.01
CA VAL A 20 -4.07 -11.61 -17.91
C VAL A 20 -4.03 -12.46 -16.64
N LEU A 21 -2.90 -12.46 -15.94
CA LEU A 21 -2.72 -13.08 -14.63
C LEU A 21 -2.93 -12.08 -13.49
N GLY A 22 -2.53 -10.82 -13.69
CA GLY A 22 -2.69 -9.76 -12.71
C GLY A 22 -2.29 -8.40 -13.25
N GLN A 23 -2.76 -7.34 -12.59
CA GLN A 23 -2.40 -5.97 -12.89
C GLN A 23 -2.08 -5.24 -11.59
N GLY A 24 -0.88 -4.67 -11.52
CA GLY A 24 -0.45 -3.78 -10.43
C GLY A 24 -0.39 -2.32 -10.89
N GLY A 25 0.06 -1.42 -10.01
CA GLY A 25 0.21 0.00 -10.33
C GLY A 25 1.22 0.29 -11.45
N PHE A 26 2.24 -0.55 -11.61
CA PHE A 26 3.36 -0.32 -12.53
C PHE A 26 3.53 -1.40 -13.60
N GLY A 27 2.63 -2.37 -13.68
CA GLY A 27 2.75 -3.42 -14.68
C GLY A 27 1.56 -4.34 -14.78
N ILE A 28 1.48 -5.04 -15.91
CA ILE A 28 0.49 -6.06 -16.20
C ILE A 28 1.23 -7.38 -16.43
N THR A 29 0.77 -8.45 -15.79
CA THR A 29 1.34 -9.78 -15.97
C THR A 29 0.38 -10.64 -16.77
N TYR A 30 0.89 -11.26 -17.82
CA TYR A 30 0.14 -12.14 -18.72
C TYR A 30 0.65 -13.58 -18.63
N LYS A 31 -0.24 -14.55 -18.81
CA LYS A 31 0.12 -15.88 -19.24
C LYS A 31 0.27 -15.86 -20.77
N ALA A 32 1.36 -16.42 -21.28
CA ALA A 32 1.62 -16.53 -22.70
C ALA A 32 2.21 -17.89 -23.05
N ILE A 33 2.16 -18.24 -24.33
CA ILE A 33 2.85 -19.38 -24.91
C ILE A 33 4.06 -18.86 -25.66
N MET A 34 5.23 -19.38 -25.32
CA MET A 34 6.48 -19.18 -26.05
C MET A 34 6.69 -20.33 -27.01
N LYS A 35 6.97 -20.03 -28.28
CA LYS A 35 7.46 -21.02 -29.25
C LYS A 35 8.96 -21.17 -29.07
N GLU A 36 9.39 -22.36 -28.70
CA GLU A 36 10.80 -22.72 -28.54
C GLU A 36 11.20 -23.78 -29.54
N THR A 37 12.34 -23.58 -30.22
CA THR A 37 12.89 -24.57 -31.13
C THR A 37 13.89 -25.44 -30.39
N VAL A 38 13.56 -26.68 -30.19
CA VAL A 38 14.46 -27.67 -29.59
C VAL A 38 15.16 -28.43 -30.71
N SER A 39 16.49 -28.29 -30.78
CA SER A 39 17.33 -29.01 -31.74
C SER A 39 17.85 -30.31 -31.16
N GLY A 40 17.58 -31.40 -31.82
CA GLY A 40 17.99 -32.74 -31.40
C GLY A 40 18.40 -33.62 -32.58
N SER A 41 18.73 -34.88 -32.32
CA SER A 41 19.10 -35.87 -33.36
C SER A 41 17.99 -36.19 -34.37
N LEU A 42 16.74 -35.84 -34.04
CA LEU A 42 15.56 -35.97 -34.91
C LEU A 42 15.22 -34.70 -35.70
N GLY A 43 16.13 -33.68 -35.69
CA GLY A 43 15.89 -32.40 -36.32
C GLY A 43 15.41 -31.32 -35.33
N ASN A 44 14.95 -30.18 -35.88
CA ASN A 44 14.38 -29.10 -35.08
C ASN A 44 12.89 -29.32 -34.85
N MET A 45 12.45 -29.28 -33.60
CA MET A 45 11.06 -29.37 -33.22
C MET A 45 10.62 -28.06 -32.55
N GLU A 46 9.48 -27.51 -32.95
CA GLU A 46 8.83 -26.42 -32.21
C GLU A 46 8.02 -26.98 -31.04
N VAL A 47 8.24 -26.41 -29.86
CA VAL A 47 7.54 -26.78 -28.62
C VAL A 47 6.89 -25.54 -28.04
N ASP A 48 5.62 -25.70 -27.64
CA ASP A 48 4.87 -24.65 -26.94
C ASP A 48 5.18 -24.69 -25.43
N VAL A 49 5.84 -23.65 -24.93
CA VAL A 49 6.23 -23.53 -23.51
C VAL A 49 5.40 -22.43 -22.85
N PRO A 50 4.66 -22.72 -21.75
CA PRO A 50 3.95 -21.69 -21.01
C PRO A 50 4.95 -20.78 -20.27
N VAL A 51 4.75 -19.46 -20.41
CA VAL A 51 5.56 -18.42 -19.76
C VAL A 51 4.67 -17.37 -19.13
N ALA A 52 5.22 -16.60 -18.17
CA ALA A 52 4.61 -15.38 -17.67
C ALA A 52 5.36 -14.18 -18.27
N ILE A 53 4.63 -13.19 -18.76
CA ILE A 53 5.20 -11.97 -19.33
C ILE A 53 4.73 -10.79 -18.50
N LYS A 54 5.68 -10.04 -17.92
CA LYS A 54 5.37 -8.80 -17.21
C LYS A 54 5.67 -7.62 -18.13
N GLU A 55 4.65 -6.79 -18.34
CA GLU A 55 4.71 -5.57 -19.15
C GLU A 55 4.82 -4.38 -18.22
N PHE A 56 5.69 -3.42 -18.54
CA PHE A 56 5.68 -2.14 -17.87
C PHE A 56 4.47 -1.32 -18.34
N PHE A 57 3.58 -0.99 -17.41
CA PHE A 57 2.36 -0.21 -17.65
C PHE A 57 1.94 0.51 -16.37
N MET A 58 2.03 1.83 -16.34
CA MET A 58 1.54 2.64 -15.23
C MET A 58 0.05 2.92 -15.42
N LYS A 59 -0.78 2.26 -14.62
CA LYS A 59 -2.25 2.19 -14.76
C LYS A 59 -2.92 3.57 -14.91
N ASP A 60 -2.44 4.57 -14.19
CA ASP A 60 -3.08 5.88 -14.09
C ASP A 60 -2.41 6.95 -14.98
N THR A 61 -1.34 6.57 -15.70
CA THR A 61 -0.50 7.50 -16.44
C THR A 61 -0.31 7.08 -17.90
N CYS A 62 -0.40 5.77 -18.16
CA CYS A 62 -0.23 5.21 -19.50
C CYS A 62 -1.57 4.83 -20.11
N GLU A 63 -1.71 5.07 -21.39
CA GLU A 63 -2.84 4.65 -22.21
C GLU A 63 -2.35 3.71 -23.32
N ARG A 64 -3.21 2.80 -23.76
CA ARG A 64 -2.94 1.92 -24.90
C ARG A 64 -3.76 2.35 -26.09
N GLU A 65 -3.08 2.62 -27.19
CA GLU A 65 -3.71 2.98 -28.45
C GLU A 65 -4.45 1.76 -29.05
N GLU A 66 -5.72 1.96 -29.40
CA GLU A 66 -6.52 0.92 -30.04
C GLU A 66 -6.00 0.63 -31.46
N GLY A 67 -5.88 -0.66 -31.78
CA GLY A 67 -5.41 -1.14 -33.10
C GLY A 67 -3.91 -1.34 -33.19
N THR A 68 -3.07 -0.49 -32.65
CA THR A 68 -1.59 -0.65 -32.69
C THR A 68 -1.04 -1.36 -31.45
N GLY A 69 -1.75 -1.29 -30.33
CA GLY A 69 -1.30 -1.82 -29.04
C GLY A 69 -0.19 -1.00 -28.37
N LYS A 70 0.24 0.11 -28.96
CA LYS A 70 1.29 0.99 -28.44
C LYS A 70 0.87 1.69 -27.17
N ILE A 71 1.82 1.90 -26.27
CA ILE A 71 1.62 2.65 -25.04
C ILE A 71 1.99 4.12 -25.26
N THR A 72 1.07 5.00 -24.89
CA THR A 72 1.27 6.45 -24.93
C THR A 72 1.17 7.04 -23.53
N VAL A 73 1.84 8.18 -23.33
CA VAL A 73 1.76 8.98 -22.11
C VAL A 73 1.19 10.34 -22.49
N PRO A 74 -0.12 10.56 -22.27
CA PRO A 74 -0.80 11.78 -22.73
C PRO A 74 -0.24 13.05 -22.09
N SER A 75 0.07 13.03 -20.80
CA SER A 75 0.62 14.19 -20.10
C SER A 75 2.12 14.34 -20.31
N GLN A 76 2.56 15.52 -20.77
CA GLN A 76 3.97 15.85 -20.91
C GLN A 76 4.70 15.88 -19.55
N GLU A 77 4.00 16.28 -18.47
CA GLU A 77 4.54 16.30 -17.11
C GLU A 77 4.80 14.89 -16.57
N SER A 78 3.97 13.93 -16.95
CA SER A 78 4.08 12.53 -16.51
C SER A 78 5.20 11.76 -17.23
N ARG A 79 5.70 12.23 -18.35
CA ARG A 79 6.73 11.51 -19.15
C ARG A 79 8.01 11.25 -18.37
N ALA A 80 8.49 12.24 -17.62
CA ALA A 80 9.70 12.08 -16.80
C ALA A 80 9.53 11.03 -15.70
N LEU A 81 8.33 10.97 -15.08
CA LEU A 81 7.97 9.99 -14.06
C LEU A 81 7.89 8.57 -14.66
N VAL A 82 7.20 8.42 -15.80
CA VAL A 82 7.09 7.15 -16.52
C VAL A 82 8.47 6.62 -16.91
N GLU A 83 9.33 7.46 -17.44
CA GLU A 83 10.69 7.07 -17.83
C GLU A 83 11.55 6.66 -16.61
N LEU A 84 11.38 7.34 -15.47
CA LEU A 84 12.03 6.93 -14.22
C LEU A 84 11.60 5.52 -13.79
N TYR A 85 10.30 5.21 -13.81
CA TYR A 85 9.79 3.89 -13.43
C TYR A 85 10.09 2.82 -14.49
N ARG A 86 10.13 3.18 -15.79
CA ARG A 86 10.59 2.29 -16.86
C ARG A 86 12.03 1.83 -16.63
N LYS A 87 12.94 2.76 -16.30
CA LYS A 87 14.33 2.42 -15.93
C LYS A 87 14.42 1.50 -14.73
N LYS A 88 13.57 1.68 -13.71
CA LYS A 88 13.52 0.79 -12.56
C LYS A 88 13.04 -0.61 -12.94
N PHE A 89 12.00 -0.70 -13.76
CA PHE A 89 11.48 -1.97 -14.28
C PHE A 89 12.55 -2.74 -15.07
N VAL A 90 13.32 -2.05 -15.92
CA VAL A 90 14.46 -2.65 -16.63
C VAL A 90 15.54 -3.12 -15.65
N LYS A 91 15.82 -2.34 -14.59
CA LYS A 91 16.80 -2.72 -13.56
C LYS A 91 16.33 -3.94 -12.79
N GLU A 92 15.05 -4.02 -12.43
CA GLU A 92 14.43 -5.19 -11.80
C GLU A 92 14.64 -6.44 -12.67
N ALA A 93 14.27 -6.38 -13.95
CA ALA A 93 14.44 -7.49 -14.89
C ALA A 93 15.90 -7.94 -15.01
N LYS A 94 16.85 -6.99 -15.07
CA LYS A 94 18.30 -7.29 -15.12
C LYS A 94 18.81 -7.95 -13.83
N ASN A 95 18.36 -7.48 -12.67
CA ASN A 95 18.72 -8.09 -11.38
C ASN A 95 18.20 -9.53 -11.31
N LEU A 96 16.92 -9.74 -11.67
CA LEU A 96 16.32 -11.07 -11.71
C LEU A 96 17.04 -12.02 -12.67
N ALA A 97 17.42 -11.55 -13.85
CA ALA A 97 18.12 -12.36 -14.85
C ALA A 97 19.51 -12.85 -14.37
N GLN A 98 20.12 -12.16 -13.38
CA GLN A 98 21.38 -12.56 -12.75
C GLN A 98 21.19 -13.49 -11.55
N MET A 99 19.94 -13.72 -11.11
CA MET A 99 19.63 -14.62 -10.00
C MET A 99 19.53 -16.07 -10.50
N ASN A 100 20.30 -16.95 -9.90
CA ASN A 100 20.22 -18.38 -10.19
C ASN A 100 20.03 -19.14 -8.88
N HIS A 101 18.78 -19.33 -8.48
CA HIS A 101 18.41 -20.00 -7.26
C HIS A 101 17.10 -20.77 -7.44
N PRO A 102 16.94 -22.01 -6.92
CA PRO A 102 15.76 -22.84 -7.14
C PRO A 102 14.45 -22.24 -6.63
N HIS A 103 14.51 -21.32 -5.66
CA HIS A 103 13.35 -20.67 -5.05
C HIS A 103 13.23 -19.18 -5.43
N ILE A 104 13.84 -18.77 -6.53
CA ILE A 104 13.66 -17.45 -7.15
C ILE A 104 13.14 -17.64 -8.57
N VAL A 105 12.16 -16.84 -8.98
CA VAL A 105 11.60 -16.90 -10.33
C VAL A 105 12.69 -16.67 -11.39
N LYS A 106 12.75 -17.53 -12.40
CA LYS A 106 13.73 -17.42 -13.46
C LYS A 106 13.23 -16.51 -14.57
N VAL A 107 13.97 -15.46 -14.88
CA VAL A 107 13.77 -14.64 -16.08
C VAL A 107 14.48 -15.30 -17.26
N VAL A 108 13.78 -15.46 -18.37
CA VAL A 108 14.26 -16.16 -19.56
C VAL A 108 14.49 -15.24 -20.75
N ASP A 109 13.84 -14.06 -20.79
CA ASP A 109 13.97 -13.10 -21.90
C ASP A 109 13.54 -11.70 -21.46
N GLY A 110 13.91 -10.67 -22.23
CA GLY A 110 13.44 -9.31 -22.07
C GLY A 110 13.55 -8.57 -23.39
N PHE A 111 12.53 -7.78 -23.74
CA PHE A 111 12.46 -7.06 -25.01
C PHE A 111 11.67 -5.77 -24.91
N GLU A 112 11.83 -4.91 -25.91
CA GLU A 112 11.05 -3.68 -26.08
C GLU A 112 10.13 -3.82 -27.29
N GLU A 113 8.84 -3.52 -27.10
CA GLU A 113 7.81 -3.50 -28.12
C GLU A 113 6.65 -2.60 -27.66
N ASN A 114 5.79 -2.14 -28.55
CA ASN A 114 4.62 -1.31 -28.20
C ASN A 114 4.96 -0.05 -27.38
N ASP A 115 6.14 0.53 -27.61
CA ASP A 115 6.69 1.67 -26.89
C ASP A 115 6.82 1.43 -25.37
N THR A 116 6.95 0.16 -24.94
CA THR A 116 7.17 -0.26 -23.55
C THR A 116 8.19 -1.40 -23.45
N VAL A 117 8.39 -1.90 -22.25
CA VAL A 117 9.35 -2.95 -21.90
C VAL A 117 8.62 -4.15 -21.35
N TYR A 118 9.07 -5.32 -21.77
CA TYR A 118 8.60 -6.62 -21.30
C TYR A 118 9.75 -7.43 -20.75
N TYR A 119 9.49 -8.23 -19.71
CA TYR A 119 10.34 -9.35 -19.38
C TYR A 119 9.54 -10.64 -19.23
N VAL A 120 10.17 -11.74 -19.63
CA VAL A 120 9.57 -13.05 -19.69
C VAL A 120 10.16 -13.89 -18.57
N MET A 121 9.32 -14.58 -17.82
CA MET A 121 9.72 -15.44 -16.73
C MET A 121 9.01 -16.80 -16.82
N GLN A 122 9.53 -17.79 -16.10
CA GLN A 122 8.87 -19.08 -15.98
C GLN A 122 7.44 -18.90 -15.48
N TYR A 123 6.51 -19.66 -16.06
CA TYR A 123 5.13 -19.72 -15.59
C TYR A 123 5.03 -20.72 -14.43
N LEU A 124 4.38 -20.31 -13.35
CA LEU A 124 4.15 -21.12 -12.16
C LEU A 124 2.65 -21.40 -12.03
N SER A 125 2.26 -22.67 -12.06
CA SER A 125 0.86 -23.08 -12.15
C SER A 125 0.17 -23.28 -10.81
N GLY A 126 0.92 -23.37 -9.71
CA GLY A 126 0.39 -23.75 -8.39
C GLY A 126 -0.29 -22.62 -7.61
N GLY A 127 -0.39 -21.40 -8.19
CA GLY A 127 -0.99 -20.25 -7.52
C GLY A 127 -0.11 -19.67 -6.39
N SER A 128 -0.60 -18.66 -5.70
CA SER A 128 0.14 -18.05 -4.58
C SER A 128 -0.12 -18.79 -3.26
N LEU A 129 0.85 -18.69 -2.31
CA LEU A 129 0.63 -19.17 -0.93
C LEU A 129 -0.55 -18.44 -0.27
N SER A 130 -0.83 -17.19 -0.65
CA SER A 130 -2.01 -16.46 -0.19
C SER A 130 -3.30 -17.14 -0.63
N ASP A 131 -3.40 -17.52 -1.91
CA ASP A 131 -4.59 -18.17 -2.45
C ASP A 131 -4.72 -19.60 -1.92
N TYR A 132 -3.59 -20.29 -1.75
CA TYR A 132 -3.55 -21.63 -1.18
C TYR A 132 -4.15 -21.65 0.24
N VAL A 133 -3.71 -20.73 1.12
CA VAL A 133 -4.22 -20.63 2.50
C VAL A 133 -5.68 -20.18 2.53
N LYS A 134 -6.10 -19.26 1.65
CA LYS A 134 -7.52 -18.86 1.55
C LYS A 134 -8.44 -20.03 1.20
N LEU A 135 -7.95 -20.95 0.36
CA LEU A 135 -8.73 -22.11 -0.10
C LEU A 135 -8.72 -23.26 0.91
N HIS A 136 -7.59 -23.54 1.57
CA HIS A 136 -7.38 -24.74 2.39
C HIS A 136 -7.32 -24.43 3.91
N GLY A 137 -7.31 -23.16 4.31
CA GLY A 137 -7.11 -22.76 5.69
C GLY A 137 -5.63 -22.68 6.09
N ALA A 138 -5.37 -22.51 7.39
CA ALA A 138 -4.03 -22.49 7.96
C ALA A 138 -3.28 -23.80 7.70
N LEU A 139 -1.98 -23.71 7.50
CA LEU A 139 -1.12 -24.86 7.24
C LEU A 139 -0.62 -25.49 8.52
N ASP A 140 -0.35 -26.79 8.47
CA ASP A 140 0.42 -27.46 9.51
C ASP A 140 1.80 -26.84 9.65
N GLU A 141 2.30 -26.78 10.90
CA GLU A 141 3.57 -26.16 11.25
C GLU A 141 4.75 -26.69 10.39
N ALA A 142 4.82 -27.99 10.17
CA ALA A 142 5.89 -28.60 9.39
C ALA A 142 5.87 -28.16 7.91
N ILE A 143 4.67 -28.02 7.31
CA ILE A 143 4.50 -27.57 5.92
C ILE A 143 4.85 -26.08 5.81
N ALA A 144 4.39 -25.25 6.76
CA ALA A 144 4.70 -23.83 6.79
C ALA A 144 6.21 -23.59 6.95
N ILE A 145 6.87 -24.31 7.87
CA ILE A 145 8.33 -24.24 8.07
C ILE A 145 9.07 -24.61 6.78
N LYS A 146 8.65 -25.67 6.07
CA LYS A 146 9.27 -26.06 4.79
C LYS A 146 9.26 -24.91 3.78
N TYR A 147 8.12 -24.26 3.59
CA TYR A 147 8.02 -23.13 2.65
C TYR A 147 8.88 -21.94 3.11
N ILE A 148 8.86 -21.63 4.39
CA ILE A 148 9.68 -20.55 4.95
C ILE A 148 11.17 -20.83 4.83
N GLN A 149 11.62 -22.05 4.98
CA GLN A 149 13.01 -22.44 4.74
C GLN A 149 13.41 -22.27 3.26
N GLN A 150 12.54 -22.64 2.33
CA GLN A 150 12.77 -22.47 0.90
C GLN A 150 12.91 -20.97 0.54
N ILE A 151 11.99 -20.14 1.01
CA ILE A 151 12.05 -18.69 0.76
C ILE A 151 13.21 -18.05 1.54
N GLY A 152 13.50 -18.51 2.76
CA GLY A 152 14.66 -18.08 3.53
C GLY A 152 15.96 -18.30 2.75
N SER A 153 16.14 -19.47 2.14
CA SER A 153 17.33 -19.73 1.31
C SER A 153 17.44 -18.81 0.10
N ALA A 154 16.30 -18.42 -0.51
CA ALA A 154 16.27 -17.43 -1.59
C ALA A 154 16.70 -16.04 -1.11
N LEU A 155 16.18 -15.61 0.05
CA LEU A 155 16.54 -14.32 0.64
C LEU A 155 18.02 -14.27 1.08
N GLU A 156 18.55 -15.33 1.66
CA GLU A 156 19.98 -15.42 2.00
C GLU A 156 20.87 -15.28 0.76
N TYR A 157 20.52 -15.97 -0.33
CA TYR A 157 21.22 -15.84 -1.60
C TYR A 157 21.17 -14.40 -2.14
N MET A 158 20.05 -13.70 -1.99
CA MET A 158 19.92 -12.28 -2.37
C MET A 158 20.77 -11.38 -1.47
N HIS A 159 20.75 -11.62 -0.16
CA HIS A 159 21.49 -10.82 0.82
C HIS A 159 23.02 -10.97 0.60
N GLN A 160 23.50 -12.14 0.23
CA GLN A 160 24.91 -12.36 -0.17
C GLN A 160 25.32 -11.54 -1.40
N LYS A 161 24.33 -11.12 -2.23
CA LYS A 161 24.53 -10.21 -3.38
C LYS A 161 24.22 -8.75 -3.04
N HIS A 162 24.07 -8.42 -1.76
CA HIS A 162 23.69 -7.09 -1.27
C HIS A 162 22.36 -6.59 -1.84
N ILE A 163 21.37 -7.47 -2.01
CA ILE A 163 20.03 -7.15 -2.48
C ILE A 163 19.02 -7.63 -1.44
N CYS A 164 18.16 -6.72 -0.95
CA CYS A 164 17.00 -7.04 -0.14
C CYS A 164 15.73 -6.98 -0.97
N HIS A 165 14.74 -7.80 -0.61
CA HIS A 165 13.47 -7.90 -1.34
C HIS A 165 12.48 -6.80 -0.95
N TYR A 166 12.28 -6.57 0.35
CA TYR A 166 11.42 -5.56 0.97
C TYR A 166 9.90 -5.72 0.75
N ASP A 167 9.45 -6.78 0.08
CA ASP A 167 8.02 -7.09 -0.09
C ASP A 167 7.76 -8.60 0.05
N VAL A 168 8.34 -9.21 1.07
CA VAL A 168 8.13 -10.63 1.37
C VAL A 168 6.74 -10.82 1.96
N LYS A 169 5.86 -11.48 1.20
CA LYS A 169 4.47 -11.76 1.60
C LYS A 169 3.91 -12.97 0.85
N PRO A 170 2.84 -13.61 1.34
CA PRO A 170 2.30 -14.84 0.74
C PRO A 170 1.84 -14.70 -0.72
N SER A 171 1.39 -13.49 -1.14
CA SER A 171 0.99 -13.24 -2.52
C SER A 171 2.17 -13.16 -3.50
N ASN A 172 3.39 -12.89 -3.00
CA ASN A 172 4.62 -12.84 -3.79
C ASN A 172 5.41 -14.17 -3.74
N ILE A 173 4.78 -15.23 -3.23
CA ILE A 173 5.35 -16.58 -3.19
C ILE A 173 4.39 -17.51 -3.95
N LEU A 174 4.81 -17.99 -5.12
CA LEU A 174 4.03 -18.93 -5.92
C LEU A 174 4.55 -20.36 -5.70
N LEU A 175 3.67 -21.32 -5.97
CA LEU A 175 4.04 -22.73 -5.98
C LEU A 175 4.34 -23.20 -7.42
N ASP A 176 5.41 -23.97 -7.57
CA ASP A 176 5.69 -24.67 -8.83
C ASP A 176 4.84 -25.96 -8.96
N ASP A 177 5.00 -26.67 -10.06
CA ASP A 177 4.31 -27.93 -10.36
C ASP A 177 4.68 -29.08 -9.39
N LYS A 178 5.78 -28.96 -8.66
CA LYS A 178 6.27 -29.93 -7.66
C LYS A 178 5.93 -29.52 -6.23
N GLY A 179 5.19 -28.41 -6.05
CA GLY A 179 4.86 -27.87 -4.73
C GLY A 179 6.04 -27.20 -4.03
N GLY A 180 7.04 -26.74 -4.78
CA GLY A 180 8.13 -25.89 -4.27
C GLY A 180 7.70 -24.43 -4.23
N ALA A 181 8.10 -23.70 -3.19
CA ALA A 181 7.82 -22.27 -3.07
C ALA A 181 8.84 -21.45 -3.86
N ILE A 182 8.37 -20.51 -4.68
CA ILE A 182 9.16 -19.65 -5.55
C ILE A 182 8.84 -18.19 -5.25
N LEU A 183 9.84 -17.40 -4.90
CA LEU A 183 9.73 -15.97 -4.67
C LEU A 183 9.67 -15.22 -5.99
N ILE A 184 8.68 -14.33 -6.11
CA ILE A 184 8.44 -13.53 -7.30
C ILE A 184 8.35 -12.04 -6.91
N ASP A 185 8.29 -11.16 -7.91
CA ASP A 185 8.03 -9.72 -7.79
C ASP A 185 9.06 -8.92 -7.00
N PHE A 186 10.11 -8.52 -7.71
CA PHE A 186 11.26 -7.76 -7.19
C PHE A 186 11.11 -6.25 -7.41
N GLY A 187 9.90 -5.77 -7.65
CA GLY A 187 9.61 -4.38 -8.05
C GLY A 187 10.08 -3.32 -7.06
N ILE A 188 10.25 -3.68 -5.80
CA ILE A 188 10.78 -2.77 -4.75
C ILE A 188 12.13 -3.21 -4.19
N SER A 189 12.70 -4.28 -4.71
CA SER A 189 14.01 -4.79 -4.27
C SER A 189 15.11 -3.77 -4.51
N LYS A 190 16.03 -3.64 -3.57
CA LYS A 190 17.12 -2.66 -3.61
C LYS A 190 18.44 -3.26 -3.16
N GLY A 191 19.51 -2.78 -3.80
CA GLY A 191 20.86 -3.01 -3.31
C GLY A 191 21.17 -2.16 -2.08
N TYR A 192 22.09 -2.67 -1.25
CA TYR A 192 22.67 -1.95 -0.11
C TYR A 192 24.20 -2.08 -0.12
N THR A 193 24.90 -1.16 0.56
CA THR A 193 26.37 -1.19 0.71
C THR A 193 26.76 -2.16 1.82
N GLU A 194 28.07 -2.46 1.94
CA GLU A 194 28.60 -3.29 3.04
C GLU A 194 28.28 -2.70 4.42
N GLU A 195 28.19 -1.37 4.52
CA GLU A 195 27.79 -0.66 5.73
C GLU A 195 26.27 -0.66 5.97
N GLY A 196 25.47 -1.31 5.10
CA GLY A 196 24.02 -1.45 5.26
C GLY A 196 23.18 -0.29 4.70
N HIS A 197 23.77 0.66 3.97
CA HIS A 197 23.03 1.79 3.39
C HIS A 197 22.43 1.45 2.03
N GLN A 198 21.16 1.85 1.80
CA GLN A 198 20.51 1.65 0.50
C GLN A 198 21.19 2.46 -0.61
N THR A 199 21.32 1.83 -1.78
CA THR A 199 21.88 2.45 -2.99
C THR A 199 20.87 3.30 -3.77
N SER A 200 19.61 3.37 -3.35
CA SER A 200 18.51 4.07 -4.06
C SER A 200 17.59 4.80 -3.09
N SER A 201 17.31 6.06 -3.37
CA SER A 201 16.43 6.95 -2.59
C SER A 201 14.92 6.81 -2.90
N THR A 202 14.51 5.82 -3.70
CA THR A 202 13.10 5.65 -4.05
C THR A 202 12.30 5.09 -2.87
N PRO A 203 11.09 5.60 -2.59
CA PRO A 203 10.19 5.01 -1.60
C PRO A 203 9.93 3.53 -1.85
N VAL A 204 9.84 2.76 -0.78
CA VAL A 204 9.49 1.33 -0.81
C VAL A 204 7.98 1.21 -0.63
N GLY A 205 7.34 0.35 -1.40
CA GLY A 205 5.91 0.05 -1.23
C GLY A 205 5.64 -0.55 0.16
N ILE A 206 4.45 -0.29 0.69
CA ILE A 206 4.02 -0.79 1.99
C ILE A 206 2.97 -1.86 1.78
N SER A 207 3.22 -3.05 2.33
CA SER A 207 2.26 -4.14 2.38
C SER A 207 1.75 -4.29 3.82
N ALA A 208 0.52 -3.85 4.09
CA ALA A 208 -0.08 -3.85 5.42
C ALA A 208 0.03 -5.24 6.08
N GLY A 209 0.47 -5.28 7.33
CA GLY A 209 0.73 -6.50 8.10
C GLY A 209 2.06 -7.20 7.80
N TYR A 210 2.70 -6.95 6.64
CA TYR A 210 3.98 -7.56 6.25
C TYR A 210 5.14 -6.59 6.25
N ALA A 211 4.88 -5.29 6.28
CA ALA A 211 5.88 -4.22 6.31
C ALA A 211 6.21 -3.82 7.76
N PRO A 212 7.50 -3.74 8.16
CA PRO A 212 7.92 -3.25 9.46
C PRO A 212 7.89 -1.72 9.55
N LEU A 213 8.09 -1.17 10.77
CA LEU A 213 7.97 0.27 11.04
C LEU A 213 8.90 1.13 10.18
N GLU A 214 10.13 0.68 9.93
CA GLU A 214 11.09 1.41 9.10
C GLU A 214 10.59 1.60 7.66
N GLN A 215 9.76 0.69 7.14
CA GLN A 215 9.12 0.86 5.83
C GLN A 215 8.01 1.92 5.88
N TYR A 216 7.19 1.96 6.92
CA TYR A 216 6.18 3.02 7.10
C TYR A 216 6.84 4.40 7.28
N GLN A 217 7.95 4.46 7.98
CA GLN A 217 8.69 5.69 8.21
C GLN A 217 9.53 6.13 7.00
N GLN A 218 9.69 5.26 5.98
CA GLN A 218 10.58 5.46 4.82
C GLN A 218 12.00 5.88 5.24
N SER A 219 12.46 5.35 6.38
CA SER A 219 13.78 5.62 6.93
C SER A 219 14.83 4.82 6.17
N LEU A 220 15.37 5.40 5.10
CA LEU A 220 16.30 4.73 4.18
C LEU A 220 17.55 4.18 4.87
N GLN A 221 17.96 4.76 6.00
CA GLN A 221 19.12 4.32 6.78
C GLN A 221 18.84 3.05 7.60
N ASP A 222 17.56 2.75 7.85
CA ASP A 222 17.15 1.63 8.68
C ASP A 222 16.82 0.36 7.91
N PHE A 223 16.74 0.44 6.58
CA PHE A 223 16.49 -0.73 5.75
C PHE A 223 17.71 -1.66 5.71
N SER A 224 17.48 -2.95 5.96
CA SER A 224 18.53 -3.97 6.03
C SER A 224 17.95 -5.37 5.82
N PRO A 225 18.76 -6.44 5.82
CA PRO A 225 18.26 -7.81 5.85
C PRO A 225 17.21 -8.10 6.94
N ALA A 226 17.26 -7.41 8.08
CA ALA A 226 16.26 -7.54 9.14
C ALA A 226 14.86 -7.06 8.73
N THR A 227 14.74 -6.24 7.69
CA THR A 227 13.46 -5.84 7.09
C THR A 227 12.80 -7.03 6.39
N ASP A 228 13.55 -7.83 5.64
CA ASP A 228 13.05 -9.07 5.02
C ASP A 228 12.74 -10.15 6.06
N VAL A 229 13.46 -10.19 7.19
CA VAL A 229 13.13 -11.08 8.33
C VAL A 229 11.71 -10.79 8.83
N TYR A 230 11.32 -9.54 8.98
CA TYR A 230 9.95 -9.18 9.39
C TYR A 230 8.92 -9.73 8.40
N GLY A 231 9.08 -9.46 7.11
CA GLY A 231 8.16 -9.93 6.07
C GLY A 231 8.06 -11.47 6.03
N LEU A 232 9.20 -12.17 6.20
CA LEU A 232 9.25 -13.64 6.24
C LEU A 232 8.56 -14.20 7.49
N ALA A 233 8.76 -13.59 8.66
CA ALA A 233 8.09 -13.98 9.91
C ALA A 233 6.58 -13.68 9.86
N ALA A 234 6.17 -12.54 9.30
CA ALA A 234 4.78 -12.19 9.05
C ALA A 234 4.12 -13.16 8.05
N THR A 235 4.87 -13.61 7.05
CA THR A 235 4.42 -14.66 6.14
C THR A 235 4.20 -15.97 6.88
N LEU A 236 5.14 -16.39 7.74
CA LEU A 236 4.98 -17.58 8.58
C LEU A 236 3.75 -17.47 9.49
N TYR A 237 3.56 -16.32 10.15
CA TYR A 237 2.36 -16.05 10.94
C TYR A 237 1.08 -16.32 10.13
N PHE A 238 1.00 -15.75 8.92
CA PHE A 238 -0.15 -15.96 8.03
C PHE A 238 -0.35 -17.43 7.67
N LEU A 239 0.72 -18.15 7.34
CA LEU A 239 0.65 -19.56 6.94
C LEU A 239 0.08 -20.45 8.07
N VAL A 240 0.50 -20.22 9.32
CA VAL A 240 0.07 -21.07 10.46
C VAL A 240 -1.21 -20.60 11.15
N THR A 241 -1.65 -19.37 10.92
CA THR A 241 -2.88 -18.84 11.53
C THR A 241 -4.04 -18.68 10.54
N GLY A 242 -3.77 -18.61 9.25
CA GLY A 242 -4.73 -18.24 8.20
C GLY A 242 -5.15 -16.76 8.25
N LYS A 243 -4.56 -15.94 9.12
CA LYS A 243 -4.94 -14.54 9.36
C LYS A 243 -3.83 -13.60 8.92
N VAL A 244 -4.19 -12.50 8.24
CA VAL A 244 -3.26 -11.42 7.96
C VAL A 244 -2.78 -10.82 9.29
N PRO A 245 -1.48 -10.64 9.49
CA PRO A 245 -0.97 -10.01 10.72
C PRO A 245 -1.46 -8.56 10.85
N ALA A 246 -1.55 -8.08 12.08
CA ALA A 246 -1.75 -6.67 12.35
C ALA A 246 -0.57 -5.83 11.84
N GLU A 247 -0.81 -4.57 11.52
CA GLU A 247 0.26 -3.65 11.11
C GLU A 247 1.31 -3.46 12.21
N ALA A 248 2.56 -3.16 11.82
CA ALA A 248 3.68 -3.05 12.75
C ALA A 248 3.47 -2.01 13.88
N SER A 249 2.69 -0.97 13.62
CA SER A 249 2.28 0.03 14.62
C SER A 249 1.36 -0.56 15.71
N ILE A 250 0.46 -1.47 15.33
CA ILE A 250 -0.43 -2.19 16.26
C ILE A 250 0.38 -3.24 17.01
N VAL A 251 1.24 -4.00 16.29
CA VAL A 251 2.13 -5.00 16.92
C VAL A 251 3.04 -4.37 17.98
N LEU A 252 3.46 -3.11 17.80
CA LEU A 252 4.29 -2.40 18.78
C LEU A 252 3.58 -2.19 20.12
N ASN A 253 2.27 -1.97 20.10
CA ASN A 253 1.47 -1.68 21.29
C ASN A 253 0.84 -2.94 21.91
N ASP A 254 0.34 -3.85 21.06
CA ASP A 254 -0.53 -4.95 21.46
C ASP A 254 0.11 -6.33 21.25
N GLY A 255 1.31 -6.40 20.63
CA GLY A 255 1.97 -7.64 20.22
C GLY A 255 1.27 -8.29 19.02
N ILE A 256 1.72 -9.50 18.66
CA ILE A 256 1.14 -10.26 17.51
C ILE A 256 -0.14 -11.03 17.87
N GLY A 257 -0.67 -10.80 19.07
CA GLY A 257 -1.86 -11.47 19.56
C GLY A 257 -1.57 -12.82 20.27
N ARG A 258 -2.64 -13.55 20.58
CA ARG A 258 -2.51 -14.83 21.30
C ARG A 258 -2.16 -15.97 20.34
N LYS A 259 -1.33 -16.87 20.81
CA LYS A 259 -0.98 -18.11 20.10
C LYS A 259 -2.25 -18.93 19.82
N SER A 260 -2.43 -19.34 18.57
CA SER A 260 -3.49 -20.27 18.17
C SER A 260 -3.19 -21.69 18.64
N ASP A 261 -4.23 -22.47 18.91
CA ASP A 261 -4.08 -23.89 19.23
C ASP A 261 -3.44 -24.64 18.04
N GLY A 262 -2.61 -25.63 18.33
CA GLY A 262 -1.89 -26.39 17.31
C GLY A 262 -0.53 -25.82 16.90
N ILE A 263 -0.17 -24.59 17.31
CA ILE A 263 1.14 -23.99 17.04
C ILE A 263 2.06 -24.25 18.26
N SER A 264 3.30 -24.70 18.01
CA SER A 264 4.25 -24.93 19.09
C SER A 264 4.69 -23.61 19.74
N ALA A 265 4.99 -23.65 21.04
CA ALA A 265 5.46 -22.47 21.77
C ALA A 265 6.84 -21.98 21.25
N LYS A 266 7.65 -22.88 20.69
CA LYS A 266 8.93 -22.55 20.07
C LYS A 266 8.72 -21.73 18.82
N LEU A 267 7.86 -22.20 17.89
CA LEU A 267 7.57 -21.51 16.64
C LEU A 267 6.96 -20.13 16.92
N TRP A 268 5.99 -20.06 17.84
CA TRP A 268 5.35 -18.80 18.18
C TRP A 268 6.33 -17.74 18.67
N ARG A 269 7.24 -18.09 19.60
CA ARG A 269 8.30 -17.19 20.08
C ARG A 269 9.22 -16.70 18.93
N SER A 270 9.54 -17.57 17.98
CA SER A 270 10.34 -17.19 16.82
C SER A 270 9.59 -16.21 15.90
N VAL A 271 8.29 -16.42 15.71
CA VAL A 271 7.43 -15.48 14.96
C VAL A 271 7.34 -14.15 15.69
N GLU A 272 7.09 -14.13 17.01
CA GLU A 272 7.04 -12.90 17.81
C GLU A 272 8.34 -12.10 17.69
N ARG A 273 9.49 -12.75 17.85
CA ARG A 273 10.78 -12.08 17.71
C ARG A 273 11.05 -11.64 16.27
N GLY A 274 10.69 -12.44 15.26
CA GLY A 274 10.86 -12.09 13.85
C GLY A 274 9.97 -10.91 13.43
N MET A 275 8.79 -10.78 14.02
CA MET A 275 7.85 -9.67 13.82
C MET A 275 8.02 -8.53 14.83
N CYS A 276 9.10 -8.49 15.61
CA CYS A 276 9.33 -7.38 16.53
C CYS A 276 9.41 -6.07 15.73
N PRO A 277 8.56 -5.06 16.04
CA PRO A 277 8.52 -3.81 15.27
C PRO A 277 9.83 -3.02 15.34
N ARG A 278 10.53 -3.08 16.49
CA ARG A 278 11.85 -2.46 16.64
C ARG A 278 12.89 -3.34 15.97
N LYS A 279 13.58 -2.82 14.97
CA LYS A 279 14.58 -3.54 14.18
C LYS A 279 15.65 -4.24 15.01
N ASN A 280 16.19 -3.57 16.06
CA ASN A 280 17.28 -4.11 16.88
C ASN A 280 16.88 -5.31 17.76
N ASP A 281 15.57 -5.46 18.05
CA ASP A 281 15.05 -6.57 18.85
C ASP A 281 14.72 -7.81 18.00
N ARG A 282 14.81 -7.67 16.68
CA ARG A 282 14.53 -8.68 15.66
C ARG A 282 15.77 -9.56 15.40
N PHE A 283 15.59 -10.68 14.72
CA PHE A 283 16.72 -11.38 14.10
C PHE A 283 17.33 -10.47 13.03
N GLN A 284 18.65 -10.37 12.98
CA GLN A 284 19.35 -9.45 12.07
C GLN A 284 19.60 -10.05 10.69
N ASN A 285 19.51 -11.36 10.56
CA ASN A 285 19.67 -12.10 9.31
C ASN A 285 18.68 -13.26 9.21
N ILE A 286 18.51 -13.78 8.01
CA ILE A 286 17.59 -14.87 7.72
C ILE A 286 18.04 -16.18 8.36
N SER A 287 19.34 -16.48 8.37
CA SER A 287 19.89 -17.73 8.93
C SER A 287 19.52 -17.91 10.38
N ASP A 288 19.65 -16.85 11.21
CA ASP A 288 19.28 -16.87 12.63
C ASP A 288 17.77 -17.13 12.81
N PHE A 289 16.94 -16.50 11.99
CA PHE A 289 15.50 -16.73 12.03
C PHE A 289 15.15 -18.17 11.64
N ILE A 290 15.69 -18.70 10.53
CA ILE A 290 15.47 -20.08 10.08
C ILE A 290 15.99 -21.08 11.13
N GLY A 291 17.16 -20.84 11.71
CA GLY A 291 17.70 -21.67 12.80
C GLY A 291 16.77 -21.74 14.02
N SER A 292 16.08 -20.65 14.34
CA SER A 292 15.16 -20.58 15.48
C SER A 292 13.89 -21.41 15.28
N ILE A 293 13.39 -21.56 14.05
CA ILE A 293 12.18 -22.31 13.72
C ILE A 293 12.46 -23.78 13.37
N SER A 294 13.70 -24.14 13.03
CA SER A 294 14.05 -25.51 12.68
C SER A 294 13.88 -26.45 13.89
N VAL A 295 13.22 -27.57 13.68
CA VAL A 295 13.13 -28.64 14.66
C VAL A 295 14.53 -29.28 14.77
N GLY A 296 15.12 -29.32 15.97
CA GLY A 296 16.45 -29.88 16.18
C GLY A 296 16.46 -31.34 15.82
N GLU A 297 16.89 -31.70 14.63
CA GLU A 297 17.51 -33.00 14.37
C GLU A 297 18.94 -32.93 14.90
N THR A 298 19.19 -33.73 15.91
CA THR A 298 20.55 -34.02 16.38
C THR A 298 21.23 -34.82 15.26
N THR A 299 21.72 -34.17 14.25
CA THR A 299 22.56 -34.81 13.24
C THR A 299 23.98 -34.36 13.47
N ILE A 300 24.78 -35.31 13.92
CA ILE A 300 26.25 -35.26 13.96
C ILE A 300 26.72 -34.98 12.52
N VAL A 301 27.03 -33.75 12.21
CA VAL A 301 27.75 -33.42 10.97
C VAL A 301 29.22 -33.33 11.31
N SER A 302 29.94 -34.38 10.93
CA SER A 302 31.40 -34.42 10.90
C SER A 302 31.94 -33.25 10.10
N LYS A 303 32.80 -32.46 10.76
CA LYS A 303 33.68 -31.48 10.13
C LYS A 303 34.48 -32.16 9.01
N LYS A 304 34.17 -31.85 7.76
CA LYS A 304 35.11 -31.97 6.65
C LYS A 304 35.68 -30.59 6.36
N THR A 305 36.88 -30.42 6.87
CA THR A 305 37.81 -29.36 6.54
C THR A 305 38.16 -29.46 5.05
N PHE A 306 37.80 -28.49 4.25
CA PHE A 306 38.46 -28.25 2.96
C PHE A 306 39.43 -27.10 3.14
N VAL A 307 40.69 -27.49 3.26
CA VAL A 307 41.84 -26.61 3.07
C VAL A 307 42.03 -26.43 1.56
N ASN A 308 42.02 -25.22 1.07
CA ASN A 308 42.68 -24.86 -0.19
C ASN A 308 43.50 -23.61 0.07
N GLU A 309 44.80 -23.88 0.18
CA GLU A 309 45.88 -22.92 0.10
C GLU A 309 45.89 -22.24 -1.28
N PHE A 310 46.01 -20.94 -1.29
CA PHE A 310 46.77 -20.20 -2.28
C PHE A 310 47.42 -19.00 -1.59
N GLU A 311 48.72 -19.14 -1.36
CA GLU A 311 49.67 -18.07 -1.01
C GLU A 311 49.94 -17.20 -2.25
N ALA A 312 50.04 -15.95 -2.14
CA ALA A 312 51.01 -14.91 -1.85
C ALA A 312 51.11 -13.89 -2.98
N PRO A 313 51.87 -12.82 -2.97
CA PRO A 313 52.72 -12.30 -1.89
C PRO A 313 52.53 -10.80 -1.56
N ILE A 314 53.05 -10.44 -0.44
CA ILE A 314 53.22 -9.12 0.17
C ILE A 314 54.14 -8.25 -0.70
N ALA A 315 53.76 -7.00 -0.92
CA ALA A 315 54.69 -5.93 -1.25
C ALA A 315 54.38 -4.71 -0.37
N SER A 316 55.24 -4.49 0.57
CA SER A 316 55.38 -3.29 1.38
C SER A 316 55.90 -2.13 0.54
N SER A 317 55.28 -0.97 0.60
CA SER A 317 55.94 0.30 0.33
C SER A 317 55.39 1.40 1.24
N THR A 318 56.18 1.71 2.26
CA THR A 318 56.11 2.91 3.06
C THR A 318 56.51 4.11 2.16
N THR A 319 55.63 5.13 2.11
CA THR A 319 56.04 6.48 1.76
C THR A 319 55.40 7.49 2.69
N ASN A 320 56.24 8.14 3.49
CA ASN A 320 55.96 9.36 4.23
C ASN A 320 55.57 10.48 3.27
N ALA A 321 54.50 11.19 3.53
CA ALA A 321 54.28 12.51 2.96
C ALA A 321 53.73 13.47 4.00
N SER A 322 54.42 14.56 4.05
CA SER A 322 54.35 15.72 4.95
C SER A 322 53.00 16.44 4.99
N ALA A 323 52.70 17.00 6.13
CA ALA A 323 51.58 17.90 6.39
C ALA A 323 51.68 19.20 5.58
N GLY A 324 50.66 19.48 4.76
CA GLY A 324 50.44 20.76 4.10
C GLY A 324 49.09 21.38 4.48
N LYS A 325 49.13 22.61 5.00
CA LYS A 325 48.00 23.42 5.40
C LYS A 325 47.05 23.71 4.23
N GLY A 326 45.81 23.19 4.30
CA GLY A 326 44.73 23.46 3.33
C GLY A 326 43.32 23.37 3.93
N LYS A 327 43.13 23.81 5.18
CA LYS A 327 41.86 23.61 5.95
C LYS A 327 40.68 24.53 5.57
N GLY A 328 40.79 25.42 4.59
CA GLY A 328 39.72 26.39 4.30
C GLY A 328 38.82 26.09 3.08
N LYS A 329 39.29 25.39 2.09
CA LYS A 329 38.50 25.15 0.86
C LYS A 329 37.60 23.91 0.95
N TRP A 330 38.03 22.87 1.62
CA TRP A 330 37.27 21.62 1.78
C TRP A 330 36.00 21.80 2.61
N ALA A 331 36.06 22.57 3.70
CA ALA A 331 34.90 22.85 4.54
C ALA A 331 33.80 23.61 3.78
N ARG A 332 34.16 24.54 2.90
CA ARG A 332 33.19 25.25 2.05
C ARG A 332 32.57 24.35 0.98
N THR A 333 33.33 23.45 0.37
CA THR A 333 32.83 22.52 -0.65
C THR A 333 31.90 21.47 -0.02
N ILE A 334 32.24 20.94 1.16
CA ILE A 334 31.39 20.01 1.92
C ILE A 334 30.10 20.70 2.39
N PHE A 335 30.19 21.95 2.86
CA PHE A 335 29.01 22.71 3.28
C PHE A 335 28.06 23.01 2.12
N MET A 336 28.58 23.39 0.95
CA MET A 336 27.79 23.62 -0.27
C MET A 336 27.19 22.32 -0.82
N SER A 337 27.90 21.20 -0.77
CA SER A 337 27.34 19.90 -1.19
C SER A 337 26.26 19.40 -0.21
N LEU A 338 26.39 19.63 1.08
CA LEU A 338 25.35 19.33 2.07
C LEU A 338 24.11 20.19 1.87
N LEU A 339 24.27 21.47 1.53
CA LEU A 339 23.16 22.38 1.24
C LEU A 339 22.41 21.96 -0.05
N THR A 340 23.13 21.58 -1.11
CA THR A 340 22.53 21.10 -2.36
C THR A 340 21.81 19.76 -2.17
N ILE A 341 22.36 18.84 -1.37
CA ILE A 341 21.72 17.57 -1.02
C ILE A 341 20.44 17.82 -0.18
N SER A 342 20.50 18.72 0.80
CA SER A 342 19.33 19.10 1.61
C SER A 342 18.23 19.73 0.74
N MET A 343 18.59 20.59 -0.21
CA MET A 343 17.64 21.21 -1.13
C MET A 343 17.02 20.16 -2.10
N LEU A 344 17.82 19.21 -2.59
CA LEU A 344 17.34 18.11 -3.43
C LEU A 344 16.37 17.18 -2.66
N LEU A 345 16.71 16.86 -1.41
CA LEU A 345 15.83 16.06 -0.53
C LEU A 345 14.52 16.79 -0.22
N SER A 346 14.54 18.09 -0.09
CA SER A 346 13.34 18.92 0.12
C SER A 346 12.45 18.91 -1.13
N LEU A 347 13.01 19.00 -2.33
CA LEU A 347 12.28 18.92 -3.61
C LEU A 347 11.66 17.54 -3.81
N ILE A 348 12.36 16.47 -3.46
CA ILE A 348 11.85 15.08 -3.52
C ILE A 348 10.66 14.92 -2.54
N LYS A 349 10.77 15.47 -1.33
CA LYS A 349 9.70 15.43 -0.33
C LYS A 349 8.45 16.18 -0.78
N VAL A 350 8.62 17.34 -1.41
CA VAL A 350 7.50 18.11 -2.00
C VAL A 350 6.83 17.34 -3.13
N GLY A 351 7.61 16.69 -3.99
CA GLY A 351 7.09 15.81 -5.04
C GLY A 351 6.27 14.65 -4.47
N TYR A 352 6.77 14.01 -3.42
CA TYR A 352 6.07 12.91 -2.74
C TYR A 352 4.73 13.35 -2.14
N VAL A 353 4.71 14.48 -1.43
CA VAL A 353 3.48 15.02 -0.83
C VAL A 353 2.43 15.30 -1.91
N LYS A 354 2.80 15.91 -3.03
CA LYS A 354 1.87 16.18 -4.15
C LYS A 354 1.32 14.91 -4.79
N VAL A 355 2.17 13.88 -4.98
CA VAL A 355 1.73 12.60 -5.52
C VAL A 355 0.77 11.89 -4.56
N HIS A 356 1.08 11.89 -3.27
CA HIS A 356 0.20 11.29 -2.26
C HIS A 356 -1.15 12.01 -2.17
N GLN A 357 -1.15 13.36 -2.19
CA GLN A 357 -2.37 14.16 -2.24
C GLN A 357 -3.23 13.80 -3.46
N HIS A 358 -2.60 13.65 -4.62
CA HIS A 358 -3.31 13.31 -5.85
C HIS A 358 -3.94 11.91 -5.78
N ILE A 359 -3.23 10.94 -5.20
CA ILE A 359 -3.76 9.58 -4.97
C ILE A 359 -4.99 9.63 -4.06
N VAL A 360 -4.89 10.29 -2.90
CA VAL A 360 -5.98 10.39 -1.93
C VAL A 360 -7.20 11.12 -2.53
N ILE A 361 -6.97 12.19 -3.29
CA ILE A 361 -8.06 12.91 -3.96
C ILE A 361 -8.71 12.03 -5.04
N ASN A 362 -7.96 11.24 -5.78
CA ASN A 362 -8.54 10.31 -6.75
C ASN A 362 -9.34 9.19 -6.07
N GLU A 363 -8.85 8.62 -4.97
CA GLU A 363 -9.60 7.64 -4.18
C GLU A 363 -10.91 8.24 -3.64
N LEU A 364 -10.89 9.48 -3.18
CA LEU A 364 -12.08 10.23 -2.75
C LEU A 364 -13.09 10.37 -3.90
N VAL A 365 -12.61 10.70 -5.10
CA VAL A 365 -13.45 10.82 -6.32
C VAL A 365 -14.03 9.46 -6.72
N ASP A 366 -13.24 8.39 -6.65
CA ASP A 366 -13.66 7.02 -7.00
C ASP A 366 -14.64 6.42 -5.97
N ASN A 367 -14.64 6.93 -4.74
CA ASN A 367 -15.56 6.54 -3.68
C ASN A 367 -16.96 7.19 -3.77
N MET A 368 -17.29 7.88 -4.86
CA MET A 368 -18.63 8.42 -5.07
C MET A 368 -19.60 7.34 -5.59
N VAL A 369 -20.70 7.14 -4.88
CA VAL A 369 -21.75 6.16 -5.19
C VAL A 369 -22.90 6.83 -5.91
N LYS A 370 -23.30 6.28 -7.05
CA LYS A 370 -24.47 6.76 -7.80
C LYS A 370 -25.77 6.34 -7.12
N VAL A 371 -26.59 7.33 -6.77
CA VAL A 371 -27.98 7.13 -6.32
C VAL A 371 -28.90 7.38 -7.51
N LYS A 372 -29.57 6.33 -7.98
CA LYS A 372 -30.48 6.43 -9.12
C LYS A 372 -31.75 7.14 -8.72
N GLY A 373 -32.16 8.11 -9.52
CA GLY A 373 -33.39 8.88 -9.35
C GLY A 373 -34.64 7.99 -9.35
N GLY A 374 -35.66 8.43 -8.66
CA GLY A 374 -36.89 7.71 -8.48
C GLY A 374 -37.79 8.36 -7.45
N THR A 375 -38.69 7.57 -6.86
CA THR A 375 -39.59 8.03 -5.80
C THR A 375 -39.41 7.13 -4.57
N VAL A 376 -39.14 7.74 -3.41
CA VAL A 376 -39.04 7.09 -2.10
C VAL A 376 -39.98 7.82 -1.15
N ASP A 377 -40.86 7.10 -0.47
CA ASP A 377 -41.87 7.66 0.47
C ASP A 377 -42.71 8.81 -0.13
N GLY A 378 -43.03 8.74 -1.44
CA GLY A 378 -43.80 9.75 -2.13
C GLY A 378 -43.00 10.99 -2.59
N VAL A 379 -41.69 11.05 -2.33
CA VAL A 379 -40.81 12.15 -2.75
C VAL A 379 -40.00 11.73 -3.95
N THR A 380 -40.08 12.48 -5.05
CA THR A 380 -39.34 12.23 -6.28
C THR A 380 -38.05 13.03 -6.30
N PHE A 381 -36.95 12.38 -6.71
CA PHE A 381 -35.61 12.96 -6.81
C PHE A 381 -34.92 12.51 -8.11
N SER A 382 -33.93 13.29 -8.56
CA SER A 382 -33.11 13.01 -9.73
C SER A 382 -31.88 12.20 -9.36
N ASP A 383 -31.18 11.62 -10.36
CA ASP A 383 -29.86 11.00 -10.16
C ASP A 383 -28.89 11.97 -9.49
N PHE A 384 -28.14 11.48 -8.53
CA PHE A 384 -27.01 12.21 -7.92
C PHE A 384 -25.93 11.22 -7.46
N TYR A 385 -24.77 11.74 -7.06
CA TYR A 385 -23.70 10.96 -6.45
C TYR A 385 -23.47 11.42 -5.03
N ILE A 386 -23.14 10.47 -4.14
CA ILE A 386 -22.86 10.73 -2.73
C ILE A 386 -21.60 9.96 -2.29
N GLY A 387 -20.81 10.53 -1.40
CA GLY A 387 -19.62 9.89 -0.86
C GLY A 387 -19.96 8.58 -0.14
N LYS A 388 -19.22 7.53 -0.44
CA LYS A 388 -19.36 6.21 0.18
C LYS A 388 -19.14 6.24 1.69
N TYR A 389 -18.24 7.11 2.13
CA TYR A 389 -17.82 7.30 3.51
C TYR A 389 -17.95 8.77 3.93
N GLU A 390 -17.88 9.03 5.23
CA GLU A 390 -17.59 10.34 5.79
C GLU A 390 -16.20 10.79 5.37
N ILE A 391 -15.95 12.09 5.17
CA ILE A 391 -14.63 12.63 4.85
C ILE A 391 -13.67 12.36 6.02
N THR A 392 -12.58 11.68 5.73
CA THR A 392 -11.54 11.31 6.70
C THR A 392 -10.55 12.44 6.96
N ASN A 393 -9.78 12.32 8.05
CA ASN A 393 -8.68 13.27 8.33
C ASN A 393 -7.66 13.31 7.19
N GLU A 394 -7.35 12.17 6.58
CA GLU A 394 -6.41 12.09 5.47
C GLU A 394 -6.91 12.79 4.21
N GLU A 395 -8.16 12.52 3.81
CA GLU A 395 -8.76 13.15 2.64
C GLU A 395 -8.86 14.67 2.83
N TYR A 396 -9.28 15.11 4.04
CA TYR A 396 -9.32 16.51 4.38
C TYR A 396 -7.94 17.17 4.28
N ASP A 397 -6.93 16.57 4.89
CA ASP A 397 -5.56 17.11 4.88
C ASP A 397 -4.97 17.11 3.46
N ALA A 398 -5.29 16.10 2.61
CA ALA A 398 -4.84 16.05 1.21
C ALA A 398 -5.42 17.18 0.36
N VAL A 399 -6.66 17.59 0.61
CA VAL A 399 -7.31 18.71 -0.09
C VAL A 399 -6.83 20.05 0.46
N MET A 400 -6.71 20.17 1.79
CA MET A 400 -6.45 21.43 2.49
C MET A 400 -4.96 21.74 2.68
N ASP A 401 -4.06 20.82 2.29
CA ASP A 401 -2.63 20.97 2.64
C ASP A 401 -2.02 22.25 2.10
N GLU A 402 -1.91 23.19 3.01
CA GLU A 402 -1.16 24.44 2.89
C GLU A 402 0.14 24.36 3.68
N ARG A 403 0.67 23.16 3.96
CA ARG A 403 1.97 23.15 4.65
C ARG A 403 2.99 23.85 3.77
N PRO A 404 3.31 25.13 4.02
CA PRO A 404 4.28 25.85 3.22
C PRO A 404 5.60 25.07 3.30
N VAL A 405 6.27 24.93 2.16
CA VAL A 405 7.56 24.21 2.03
C VAL A 405 8.58 24.68 3.10
N TYR A 406 8.49 25.93 3.53
CA TYR A 406 9.34 26.47 4.61
C TYR A 406 9.07 25.83 5.99
N ARG A 407 7.85 25.34 6.30
CA ARG A 407 7.60 24.63 7.57
C ARG A 407 8.29 23.27 7.63
N LEU A 408 8.38 22.59 6.48
CA LEU A 408 9.16 21.35 6.34
C LEU A 408 10.68 21.61 6.50
N ILE A 409 11.16 22.76 6.03
CA ILE A 409 12.57 23.17 6.13
C ILE A 409 12.89 23.59 7.57
N PHE A 410 12.03 24.37 8.24
CA PHE A 410 12.23 24.80 9.62
C PHE A 410 12.12 23.67 10.65
N ALA A 411 11.33 22.62 10.37
CA ALA A 411 11.27 21.42 11.21
C ALA A 411 12.63 20.70 11.32
N GLN A 412 13.46 20.77 10.28
CA GLN A 412 14.81 20.19 10.28
C GLN A 412 15.85 21.05 11.02
N MET A 413 15.56 22.33 11.31
CA MET A 413 16.51 23.26 11.94
C MET A 413 16.33 23.39 13.47
N GLY A 414 15.65 22.48 14.13
CA GLY A 414 15.56 22.41 15.60
C GLY A 414 14.63 23.45 16.24
N GLY A 415 13.89 24.24 15.46
CA GLY A 415 12.96 25.27 15.99
C GLY A 415 11.55 24.77 16.32
N VAL A 416 11.25 23.48 16.10
CA VAL A 416 9.89 22.93 16.17
C VAL A 416 9.42 22.72 17.61
N GLU A 417 10.27 22.29 18.51
CA GLU A 417 9.89 22.05 19.91
C GLU A 417 9.43 23.33 20.62
N ALA A 418 10.07 24.47 20.33
CA ALA A 418 9.69 25.77 20.89
C ALA A 418 8.35 26.28 20.33
N TYR A 419 8.02 25.97 19.05
CA TYR A 419 6.77 26.40 18.42
C TYR A 419 5.59 25.53 18.85
N ILE A 420 5.77 24.21 18.96
CA ILE A 420 4.75 23.24 19.43
C ILE A 420 4.40 23.53 20.89
N ASN A 421 5.38 23.82 21.74
CA ASN A 421 5.15 24.15 23.14
C ASN A 421 4.45 25.50 23.35
N LYS A 422 4.61 26.47 22.45
CA LYS A 422 3.95 27.78 22.51
C LYS A 422 2.50 27.76 22.04
N HIS A 423 2.12 26.80 21.20
CA HIS A 423 0.78 26.65 20.63
C HIS A 423 0.15 25.30 21.01
N ARG A 424 0.45 24.80 22.19
CA ARG A 424 -0.08 23.56 22.75
C ARG A 424 -1.61 23.64 22.78
N ILE A 425 -2.22 23.22 21.67
CA ILE A 425 -3.65 22.98 21.58
C ILE A 425 -3.94 21.81 22.51
N LYS A 426 -4.76 22.03 23.53
CA LYS A 426 -5.13 21.07 24.58
C LYS A 426 -5.96 19.87 24.10
N ASN A 427 -5.84 19.44 22.86
CA ASN A 427 -6.58 18.32 22.27
C ASN A 427 -5.69 17.40 21.46
N GLU A 428 -4.62 16.85 22.04
CA GLU A 428 -3.88 15.73 21.44
C GLU A 428 -4.73 14.45 21.32
N ALA A 429 -5.85 14.35 22.07
CA ALA A 429 -6.80 13.24 21.94
C ALA A 429 -7.74 13.35 20.73
N ALA A 430 -7.76 14.50 20.03
CA ALA A 430 -8.59 14.74 18.85
C ALA A 430 -7.78 14.83 17.53
N MET A 431 -6.48 14.60 17.53
CA MET A 431 -5.73 14.27 16.30
C MET A 431 -6.10 12.83 15.93
N GLY A 432 -7.27 12.70 15.31
CA GLY A 432 -7.86 11.44 14.90
C GLY A 432 -6.88 10.62 14.04
N LYS A 433 -6.94 9.32 14.18
CA LYS A 433 -6.29 8.39 13.27
C LYS A 433 -6.63 8.78 11.83
N LYS A 434 -5.74 8.47 10.89
CA LYS A 434 -5.80 8.81 9.47
C LYS A 434 -7.19 8.58 8.84
N HIS A 435 -7.84 7.46 9.15
CA HIS A 435 -9.12 7.04 8.61
C HIS A 435 -10.34 7.37 9.48
N HIS A 436 -10.14 8.12 10.57
CA HIS A 436 -11.27 8.64 11.35
C HIS A 436 -11.94 9.78 10.57
N PRO A 437 -13.27 9.96 10.72
CA PRO A 437 -13.97 11.09 10.13
C PRO A 437 -13.39 12.41 10.64
N LYS A 438 -13.31 13.39 9.75
CA LYS A 438 -12.84 14.74 10.08
C LYS A 438 -13.93 15.52 10.81
N ILE A 439 -13.61 15.97 12.01
CA ILE A 439 -14.48 16.90 12.74
C ILE A 439 -14.22 18.32 12.23
N VAL A 440 -15.27 19.00 11.80
CA VAL A 440 -15.19 20.28 11.11
C VAL A 440 -16.22 21.29 11.57
N SER A 441 -15.90 22.56 11.37
CA SER A 441 -16.86 23.68 11.37
C SER A 441 -17.39 23.93 9.95
N ARG A 442 -18.54 24.61 9.85
CA ARG A 442 -19.11 25.04 8.56
C ARG A 442 -18.11 25.75 7.65
N LYS A 443 -17.34 26.69 8.20
CA LYS A 443 -16.33 27.46 7.45
C LYS A 443 -15.29 26.54 6.82
N GLN A 444 -14.83 25.54 7.57
CA GLN A 444 -13.84 24.57 7.10
C GLN A 444 -14.39 23.69 5.97
N VAL A 445 -15.69 23.33 6.04
CA VAL A 445 -16.32 22.56 4.95
C VAL A 445 -16.42 23.38 3.66
N LEU A 446 -16.85 24.63 3.74
CA LEU A 446 -16.95 25.49 2.56
C LEU A 446 -15.58 25.70 1.90
N GLU A 447 -14.54 25.95 2.70
CA GLU A 447 -13.18 26.09 2.21
C GLU A 447 -12.63 24.79 1.60
N PHE A 448 -12.97 23.64 2.19
CA PHE A 448 -12.62 22.33 1.64
C PHE A 448 -13.28 22.10 0.27
N LEU A 449 -14.57 22.39 0.14
CA LEU A 449 -15.32 22.22 -1.12
C LEU A 449 -14.77 23.12 -2.24
N GLU A 450 -14.46 24.38 -1.92
CA GLU A 450 -13.86 25.32 -2.86
C GLU A 450 -12.54 24.76 -3.40
N ARG A 451 -11.62 24.33 -2.52
CA ARG A 451 -10.32 23.77 -2.92
C ARG A 451 -10.41 22.44 -3.65
N LEU A 452 -11.35 21.57 -3.23
CA LEU A 452 -11.57 20.30 -3.92
C LEU A 452 -12.07 20.55 -5.35
N ASN A 453 -13.00 21.49 -5.52
CA ASN A 453 -13.53 21.87 -6.82
C ASN A 453 -12.46 22.48 -7.73
N GLU A 454 -11.59 23.33 -7.20
CA GLU A 454 -10.44 23.86 -7.93
C GLU A 454 -9.47 22.76 -8.37
N LYS A 455 -9.19 21.79 -7.49
CA LYS A 455 -8.23 20.69 -7.76
C LYS A 455 -8.77 19.66 -8.76
N THR A 456 -10.08 19.43 -8.79
CA THR A 456 -10.72 18.36 -9.58
C THR A 456 -11.43 18.87 -10.83
N GLY A 457 -11.73 20.17 -10.91
CA GLY A 457 -12.57 20.77 -11.96
C GLY A 457 -14.04 20.36 -11.90
N LYS A 458 -14.48 19.68 -10.83
CA LYS A 458 -15.87 19.25 -10.60
C LYS A 458 -16.57 20.19 -9.63
N GLN A 459 -17.88 20.00 -9.41
CA GLN A 459 -18.69 20.82 -8.51
C GLN A 459 -19.22 19.98 -7.33
N TYR A 460 -18.32 19.55 -6.46
CA TYR A 460 -18.69 18.89 -5.21
C TYR A 460 -19.38 19.87 -4.28
N ARG A 461 -20.33 19.36 -3.54
CA ARG A 461 -21.12 20.10 -2.55
C ARG A 461 -21.49 19.19 -1.37
N LEU A 462 -22.14 19.73 -0.36
CA LEU A 462 -22.83 18.92 0.62
C LEU A 462 -24.09 18.28 0.02
N PRO A 463 -24.54 17.11 0.50
CA PRO A 463 -25.86 16.60 0.18
C PRO A 463 -26.93 17.52 0.75
N THR A 464 -28.06 17.65 0.06
CA THR A 464 -29.26 18.21 0.66
C THR A 464 -29.82 17.26 1.71
N ASP A 465 -30.66 17.75 2.62
CA ASP A 465 -31.34 16.89 3.59
C ASP A 465 -32.07 15.72 2.93
N LEU A 466 -32.73 15.98 1.80
CA LEU A 466 -33.46 14.98 1.04
C LEU A 466 -32.53 13.93 0.42
N GLU A 467 -31.45 14.37 -0.23
CA GLU A 467 -30.47 13.47 -0.83
C GLU A 467 -29.83 12.59 0.22
N TRP A 468 -29.47 13.16 1.37
CA TRP A 468 -28.91 12.40 2.49
C TRP A 468 -29.90 11.34 2.99
N GLU A 469 -31.16 11.72 3.24
CA GLU A 469 -32.20 10.82 3.75
C GLU A 469 -32.52 9.70 2.77
N VAL A 470 -32.67 10.02 1.49
CA VAL A 470 -32.91 9.02 0.43
C VAL A 470 -31.72 8.05 0.33
N ALA A 471 -30.50 8.56 0.37
CA ALA A 471 -29.31 7.73 0.35
C ALA A 471 -29.21 6.81 1.58
N ALA A 472 -29.51 7.33 2.77
CA ALA A 472 -29.54 6.55 4.02
C ALA A 472 -30.61 5.45 4.01
N LYS A 473 -31.74 5.68 3.36
CA LYS A 473 -32.81 4.69 3.17
C LYS A 473 -32.48 3.61 2.14
N GLY A 474 -31.34 3.67 1.45
CA GLY A 474 -30.95 2.72 0.40
C GLY A 474 -31.49 3.08 -0.99
N GLY A 475 -31.95 4.33 -1.21
CA GLY A 475 -32.53 4.78 -2.48
C GLY A 475 -33.78 4.00 -2.85
N ILE A 476 -33.98 3.77 -4.14
CA ILE A 476 -35.12 2.96 -4.65
C ILE A 476 -35.01 1.46 -4.32
N CYS A 477 -33.85 1.00 -3.79
CA CYS A 477 -33.60 -0.39 -3.39
C CYS A 477 -33.77 -0.59 -1.89
N GLY A 478 -34.17 0.44 -1.14
CA GLY A 478 -34.28 0.41 0.32
C GLY A 478 -35.38 -0.53 0.82
N HIS A 479 -35.14 -1.17 1.96
CA HIS A 479 -36.06 -2.13 2.60
C HIS A 479 -36.89 -1.52 3.72
N GLY A 480 -36.87 -0.20 3.90
CA GLY A 480 -37.63 0.48 4.97
C GLY A 480 -37.09 0.21 6.37
N TYR A 481 -35.79 0.02 6.52
CA TYR A 481 -35.14 -0.18 7.79
C TYR A 481 -35.16 1.09 8.66
N LYS A 482 -35.12 0.87 9.96
CA LYS A 482 -35.07 1.93 10.98
C LYS A 482 -33.74 2.69 10.97
N TYR A 483 -32.65 1.95 10.71
CA TYR A 483 -31.28 2.45 10.58
C TYR A 483 -30.75 2.13 9.18
N SER A 484 -29.78 2.88 8.71
CA SER A 484 -29.18 2.64 7.40
C SER A 484 -28.49 1.26 7.36
N GLY A 485 -28.99 0.37 6.51
CA GLY A 485 -28.49 -1.00 6.35
C GLY A 485 -29.06 -2.05 7.31
N GLY A 486 -30.07 -1.71 8.17
CA GLY A 486 -30.74 -2.73 9.01
C GLY A 486 -31.55 -2.21 10.18
N ASN A 487 -32.25 -3.11 10.85
CA ASN A 487 -33.01 -2.82 12.07
C ASN A 487 -32.20 -3.06 13.36
N ASP A 488 -31.08 -3.78 13.27
CA ASP A 488 -30.15 -3.98 14.39
C ASP A 488 -29.05 -2.91 14.34
N ILE A 489 -29.13 -1.94 15.24
CA ILE A 489 -28.20 -0.81 15.32
C ILE A 489 -26.75 -1.24 15.62
N LEU A 490 -26.54 -2.33 16.39
CA LEU A 490 -25.19 -2.80 16.75
C LEU A 490 -24.37 -3.22 15.53
N GLY A 491 -25.04 -3.72 14.50
CA GLY A 491 -24.40 -4.16 13.26
C GLY A 491 -24.14 -3.06 12.24
N VAL A 492 -24.78 -1.89 12.37
CA VAL A 492 -24.78 -0.84 11.34
C VAL A 492 -24.26 0.51 11.83
N ALA A 493 -24.10 0.71 13.15
CA ALA A 493 -23.77 2.02 13.71
C ALA A 493 -22.70 1.98 14.81
N ASN A 494 -21.94 3.05 14.92
CA ASN A 494 -21.15 3.39 16.10
C ASN A 494 -21.90 4.49 16.89
N PHE A 495 -22.46 4.14 18.04
CA PHE A 495 -23.35 4.99 18.84
C PHE A 495 -23.15 4.74 20.33
N TYR A 496 -23.69 5.62 21.19
CA TYR A 496 -23.64 5.45 22.64
C TYR A 496 -24.61 4.34 23.10
N ASN A 497 -24.05 3.26 23.64
CA ASN A 497 -24.80 2.08 24.13
C ASN A 497 -24.71 1.90 25.66
N GLY A 498 -24.56 2.98 26.41
CA GLY A 498 -24.33 2.94 27.85
C GLY A 498 -22.87 2.76 28.28
N LYS A 499 -21.95 2.62 27.34
CA LYS A 499 -20.50 2.62 27.53
C LYS A 499 -19.88 3.76 26.72
N LYS A 500 -18.79 4.34 27.24
CA LYS A 500 -18.07 5.39 26.53
C LYS A 500 -17.59 4.84 25.17
N THR A 501 -18.10 5.40 24.08
CA THR A 501 -17.68 5.10 22.71
C THR A 501 -16.71 6.19 22.23
N ASN A 502 -15.84 5.83 21.30
CA ASN A 502 -14.94 6.75 20.61
C ASN A 502 -15.27 6.73 19.11
N LEU A 503 -14.78 7.71 18.38
CA LEU A 503 -14.80 7.66 16.92
C LEU A 503 -14.12 6.36 16.44
N GLU A 504 -14.73 5.73 15.43
CA GLU A 504 -14.15 4.59 14.71
C GLU A 504 -13.68 5.04 13.32
N ASP A 505 -12.77 4.25 12.73
CA ASP A 505 -12.41 4.42 11.32
C ASP A 505 -13.66 4.24 10.45
N VAL A 506 -13.76 4.99 9.36
CA VAL A 506 -14.91 4.86 8.46
C VAL A 506 -15.02 3.45 7.86
N GLY A 507 -16.24 3.00 7.58
CA GLY A 507 -16.49 1.71 6.92
C GLY A 507 -16.35 0.48 7.81
N GLN A 508 -16.36 0.61 9.14
CA GLN A 508 -16.22 -0.53 10.06
C GLN A 508 -17.54 -1.28 10.30
N LYS A 509 -18.67 -0.67 10.01
CA LYS A 509 -19.99 -1.29 10.16
C LYS A 509 -20.52 -1.81 8.82
N ARG A 510 -21.66 -2.48 8.86
CA ARG A 510 -22.29 -2.99 7.64
C ARG A 510 -22.88 -1.84 6.81
N PRO A 511 -22.65 -1.79 5.49
CA PRO A 511 -23.22 -0.76 4.62
C PRO A 511 -24.73 -0.99 4.39
N ASN A 512 -25.39 0.03 3.83
CA ASN A 512 -26.75 -0.10 3.31
C ASN A 512 -26.79 -0.70 1.90
N GLU A 513 -27.97 -0.77 1.29
CA GLU A 513 -28.23 -1.38 -0.02
C GLU A 513 -27.50 -0.71 -1.18
N LEU A 514 -27.11 0.57 -1.02
CA LEU A 514 -26.29 1.31 -1.97
C LEU A 514 -24.78 1.13 -1.75
N GLY A 515 -24.38 0.41 -0.70
CA GLY A 515 -22.99 0.27 -0.30
C GLY A 515 -22.45 1.49 0.45
N LEU A 516 -23.31 2.33 1.01
CA LEU A 516 -22.93 3.49 1.83
C LEU A 516 -22.71 3.06 3.27
N TYR A 517 -21.65 3.54 3.88
CA TYR A 517 -21.24 3.25 5.25
C TYR A 517 -21.50 4.45 6.17
N ASP A 518 -21.66 4.16 7.46
CA ASP A 518 -21.69 5.13 8.54
C ASP A 518 -22.79 6.21 8.41
N MET A 519 -23.84 5.91 7.60
CA MET A 519 -25.05 6.76 7.49
C MET A 519 -25.90 6.73 8.79
N THR A 520 -25.46 5.99 9.78
CA THR A 520 -26.04 5.93 11.14
C THR A 520 -24.89 5.86 12.14
N GLY A 521 -24.79 6.85 13.04
CA GLY A 521 -23.76 6.93 14.07
C GLY A 521 -22.43 7.49 13.56
N ASN A 522 -21.36 7.29 14.30
CA ASN A 522 -19.98 7.76 14.13
C ASN A 522 -19.85 9.28 14.27
N VAL A 523 -20.23 10.09 13.27
CA VAL A 523 -20.34 11.55 13.39
C VAL A 523 -21.67 12.07 12.83
N ASP A 524 -22.17 13.18 13.38
CA ASP A 524 -23.25 13.94 12.76
C ASP A 524 -22.79 14.54 11.42
N GLU A 525 -23.53 14.40 10.36
CA GLU A 525 -23.15 14.84 9.03
C GLU A 525 -23.87 16.12 8.62
N LEU A 526 -23.09 17.13 8.18
CA LEU A 526 -23.61 18.39 7.67
C LEU A 526 -24.35 18.18 6.34
N CYS A 527 -25.57 18.76 6.26
CA CYS A 527 -26.37 18.83 5.06
C CYS A 527 -26.61 20.29 4.65
N ASP A 528 -26.72 20.54 3.34
CA ASP A 528 -27.05 21.84 2.79
C ASP A 528 -28.58 21.98 2.62
N ASN A 529 -29.16 22.97 3.29
CA ASN A 529 -30.56 23.31 3.19
C ASN A 529 -30.76 24.52 2.28
N ALA A 530 -30.36 24.44 1.01
CA ALA A 530 -30.40 25.52 0.04
C ALA A 530 -31.83 26.11 -0.22
N CYS A 531 -32.88 25.61 0.42
CA CYS A 531 -34.25 26.07 0.26
C CYS A 531 -34.74 26.99 1.40
N ILE A 532 -33.91 27.35 2.38
CA ILE A 532 -34.32 28.22 3.48
C ILE A 532 -33.37 29.40 3.58
N ASP A 533 -33.93 30.57 3.48
CA ASP A 533 -33.40 31.95 3.62
C ASP A 533 -31.89 32.05 4.02
N ILE A 534 -31.13 32.79 3.22
CA ILE A 534 -29.70 33.10 3.37
C ILE A 534 -29.37 33.63 4.81
N ASN A 535 -30.37 34.11 5.54
CA ASN A 535 -30.27 34.60 6.92
C ASN A 535 -30.63 33.57 7.98
N ASP A 536 -31.14 32.37 7.64
CA ASP A 536 -31.37 31.31 8.62
C ASP A 536 -30.07 30.59 8.97
N LYS A 537 -29.56 30.87 10.15
CA LYS A 537 -28.29 30.33 10.70
C LYS A 537 -28.35 28.84 11.05
N ARG A 538 -29.43 28.13 10.76
CA ARG A 538 -29.67 26.74 11.19
C ARG A 538 -29.38 25.75 10.07
N TRP A 539 -28.15 25.29 10.01
CA TRP A 539 -27.81 24.10 9.26
C TRP A 539 -28.34 22.87 9.95
N SER A 540 -28.70 21.86 9.21
CA SER A 540 -29.08 20.58 9.76
C SER A 540 -27.90 19.60 9.75
N VAL A 541 -27.93 18.71 10.72
CA VAL A 541 -27.06 17.54 10.77
C VAL A 541 -27.92 16.28 10.82
N ARG A 542 -27.38 15.22 10.24
CA ARG A 542 -28.03 13.92 10.08
C ARG A 542 -27.13 12.81 10.59
N GLY A 543 -27.70 11.61 10.79
CA GLY A 543 -26.96 10.36 11.09
C GLY A 543 -26.79 10.08 12.58
N GLY A 544 -26.63 11.11 13.40
CA GLY A 544 -26.24 10.96 14.80
C GLY A 544 -24.74 10.66 14.96
N CYS A 545 -24.19 10.82 16.15
CA CYS A 545 -22.76 10.58 16.39
C CYS A 545 -22.53 9.48 17.44
N CYS A 546 -21.29 9.07 17.64
CA CYS A 546 -20.91 8.03 18.59
C CYS A 546 -21.21 8.40 20.06
N LEU A 547 -21.63 9.63 20.35
CA LEU A 547 -22.06 10.09 21.68
C LEU A 547 -23.58 10.11 21.86
N ASP A 548 -24.33 9.89 20.77
CA ASP A 548 -25.80 9.91 20.77
C ASP A 548 -26.38 8.55 21.11
N GLU A 549 -27.57 8.56 21.72
CA GLU A 549 -28.33 7.34 21.94
C GLU A 549 -28.94 6.79 20.64
N ALA A 550 -29.29 5.51 20.65
CA ALA A 550 -29.90 4.83 19.50
C ALA A 550 -31.16 5.53 18.96
N SER A 551 -31.95 6.18 19.83
CA SER A 551 -33.15 6.94 19.45
C SER A 551 -32.86 8.22 18.64
N GLU A 552 -31.66 8.77 18.77
CA GLU A 552 -31.24 9.98 18.10
C GLU A 552 -30.55 9.71 16.75
N SER A 553 -30.22 8.44 16.48
CA SER A 553 -29.50 7.98 15.29
C SER A 553 -30.40 7.39 14.19
N PHE A 554 -31.72 7.64 14.23
CA PHE A 554 -32.63 7.19 13.17
C PHE A 554 -32.34 7.91 11.85
N ILE A 555 -32.58 7.23 10.72
CA ILE A 555 -32.45 7.80 9.37
C ILE A 555 -33.19 9.13 9.22
N THR A 556 -34.38 9.24 9.85
CA THR A 556 -35.24 10.43 9.81
C THR A 556 -34.85 11.50 10.83
N SER A 557 -33.94 11.24 11.75
CA SER A 557 -33.51 12.19 12.77
C SER A 557 -32.79 13.37 12.14
N LYS A 558 -33.20 14.57 12.52
CA LYS A 558 -32.64 15.84 12.07
C LYS A 558 -32.41 16.74 13.29
N LYS A 559 -31.19 17.24 13.42
CA LYS A 559 -30.83 18.12 14.53
C LYS A 559 -30.40 19.48 13.99
N PRO A 560 -30.70 20.60 14.70
CA PRO A 560 -30.07 21.87 14.39
C PRO A 560 -28.58 21.83 14.74
N LEU A 561 -27.76 22.53 13.96
CA LEU A 561 -26.34 22.68 14.28
C LEU A 561 -26.18 23.52 15.56
N GLY A 562 -25.76 22.92 16.63
CA GLY A 562 -25.44 23.62 17.89
C GLY A 562 -25.50 22.70 19.09
N THR A 563 -24.41 22.68 19.84
CA THR A 563 -24.14 22.06 21.14
C THR A 563 -23.66 20.61 21.13
N ASN A 564 -22.36 20.42 21.43
CA ASN A 564 -21.71 19.17 21.85
C ASN A 564 -21.70 17.99 20.88
N CYS A 565 -21.92 18.21 19.57
CA CYS A 565 -21.89 17.14 18.58
C CYS A 565 -20.52 17.05 17.89
N LEU A 566 -20.10 15.81 17.60
CA LEU A 566 -18.98 15.55 16.71
C LEU A 566 -19.49 15.64 15.26
N VAL A 567 -19.23 16.77 14.59
CA VAL A 567 -19.79 17.05 13.28
C VAL A 567 -18.74 16.83 12.20
N GLY A 568 -19.02 15.92 11.28
CA GLY A 568 -18.30 15.65 10.04
C GLY A 568 -19.15 16.02 8.81
N PHE A 569 -18.80 15.45 7.67
CA PHE A 569 -19.54 15.63 6.43
C PHE A 569 -19.18 14.57 5.40
N ARG A 570 -20.04 14.39 4.41
CA ARG A 570 -19.74 13.64 3.17
C ARG A 570 -20.03 14.49 1.95
N LEU A 571 -19.53 14.07 0.79
CA LEU A 571 -19.69 14.79 -0.47
C LEU A 571 -20.98 14.39 -1.19
N ALA A 572 -21.48 15.33 -2.00
CA ALA A 572 -22.45 15.06 -3.05
C ALA A 572 -22.03 15.72 -4.38
N LEU A 573 -22.53 15.18 -5.50
CA LEU A 573 -22.29 15.70 -6.84
C LEU A 573 -23.55 15.48 -7.68
N GLY A 574 -23.98 16.50 -8.44
CA GLY A 574 -25.11 16.40 -9.36
C GLY A 574 -24.75 15.64 -10.64
N ASN A 575 -25.77 15.08 -11.31
CA ASN A 575 -25.57 14.28 -12.53
C ASN A 575 -25.00 15.07 -13.73
N SER A 576 -25.16 16.40 -13.74
CA SER A 576 -24.68 17.30 -14.82
C SER A 576 -23.17 17.64 -14.72
N ASN A 577 -22.46 17.14 -13.71
CA ASN A 577 -21.10 17.57 -13.35
C ASN A 577 -20.08 16.41 -13.37
N ILE A 578 -20.34 15.36 -14.16
CA ILE A 578 -19.46 14.17 -14.28
C ILE A 578 -18.53 14.34 -15.47
#